data_7d54f5138bb479a44f8a3d15045e2c6a
#
_entry.id   7d54f5138bb479a44f8a3d15045e2c6a
#
_cell.length_a   1.000
_cell.length_b   1.000
_cell.length_c   1.000
_cell.angle_alpha   90.00
_cell.angle_beta   90.00
_cell.angle_gamma   90.00
#
_symmetry.space_group_name_H-M   'P 1'
#
loop_
_entity.id
_entity.type
_entity.pdbx_description
1 polymer ?
#
loop_
_entity_poly.entity_id
_entity_poly.type
_entity_poly.pdbx_seq_one_letter_code
_entity_poly.pdbx_strand_id
1 'polypeptide(L)'
;MSKFFIERPIFAWVIAIIVMLVGAIATLKLPVNQYPDISPPAVSISVTYPGASAETTQNTVVQVIEQQLNGLDGLRYLESSSASDGSAQIIATFNQGINPDIAQVQVQDRVSLAESQLPTDVTQQGIRIRKYQKNFMMVVGLISKDGKLTNGDLADMLVSKLEDPISRTPGVGDFMVLGSEYAMRIWLDPAKLYKYNLMPSDVSTAIDNQNVQVSSGSLGGLPTVQGAKTQATVLGKTRFTTVKQFENVLLKVNSDGSQVRLKDVASVALGPQSYGIDATLNGKP
;
A
#
# COMPACT_ATOMS: atom_id res chain seq x y z
N MET A 1 -43.10 50.50 13.41
CA MET A 1 -42.97 49.38 12.45
C MET A 1 -44.24 48.55 12.35
N SER A 2 -44.93 48.19 13.41
CA SER A 2 -46.14 47.37 13.37
C SER A 2 -47.31 47.99 12.53
N LYS A 3 -47.53 49.30 12.58
CA LYS A 3 -48.57 50.02 11.79
C LYS A 3 -48.38 49.81 10.28
N PHE A 4 -47.16 49.79 9.76
CA PHE A 4 -46.85 49.59 8.35
C PHE A 4 -47.34 48.24 7.82
N PHE A 5 -47.16 47.17 8.61
CA PHE A 5 -47.60 45.82 8.24
C PHE A 5 -49.13 45.63 8.38
N ILE A 6 -49.75 46.35 9.30
CA ILE A 6 -51.24 46.33 9.46
C ILE A 6 -51.92 47.00 8.28
N GLU A 7 -51.36 48.09 7.77
CA GLU A 7 -51.92 48.83 6.63
C GLU A 7 -51.58 48.15 5.28
N ARG A 8 -50.59 47.24 5.22
CA ARG A 8 -50.18 46.54 3.97
C ARG A 8 -50.02 45.03 4.20
N PRO A 9 -51.10 44.27 4.38
CA PRO A 9 -51.04 42.86 4.72
C PRO A 9 -50.38 42.02 3.62
N ILE A 10 -50.52 42.39 2.34
CA ILE A 10 -49.88 41.69 1.23
C ILE A 10 -48.34 41.71 1.35
N PHE A 11 -47.78 42.84 1.79
CA PHE A 11 -46.35 42.98 1.96
C PHE A 11 -45.81 42.08 3.10
N ALA A 12 -46.60 41.94 4.17
CA ALA A 12 -46.25 41.02 5.26
C ALA A 12 -46.23 39.55 4.79
N TRP A 13 -47.19 39.13 3.97
CA TRP A 13 -47.23 37.80 3.39
C TRP A 13 -46.05 37.52 2.47
N VAL A 14 -45.69 38.47 1.61
CA VAL A 14 -44.53 38.32 0.71
C VAL A 14 -43.22 38.12 1.51
N ILE A 15 -43.01 38.92 2.55
CA ILE A 15 -41.82 38.76 3.42
C ILE A 15 -41.85 37.42 4.13
N ALA A 16 -43.00 36.99 4.64
CA ALA A 16 -43.13 35.69 5.31
C ALA A 16 -42.77 34.51 4.38
N ILE A 17 -43.27 34.56 3.13
CA ILE A 17 -42.96 33.55 2.10
C ILE A 17 -41.46 33.55 1.74
N ILE A 18 -40.85 34.73 1.59
CA ILE A 18 -39.41 34.84 1.30
C ILE A 18 -38.59 34.23 2.43
N VAL A 19 -38.91 34.56 3.69
CA VAL A 19 -38.21 34.01 4.86
C VAL A 19 -38.39 32.50 4.94
N MET A 20 -39.59 31.97 4.67
CA MET A 20 -39.80 30.51 4.61
C MET A 20 -38.99 29.84 3.51
N LEU A 21 -38.95 30.44 2.31
CA LEU A 21 -38.16 29.89 1.18
C LEU A 21 -36.66 29.90 1.49
N VAL A 22 -36.15 31.01 2.03
CA VAL A 22 -34.75 31.12 2.45
C VAL A 22 -34.43 30.12 3.55
N GLY A 23 -35.32 29.95 4.53
CA GLY A 23 -35.16 28.93 5.60
C GLY A 23 -35.17 27.51 5.04
N ALA A 24 -36.05 27.18 4.11
CA ALA A 24 -36.10 25.87 3.46
C ALA A 24 -34.82 25.59 2.65
N ILE A 25 -34.33 26.56 1.88
CA ILE A 25 -33.09 26.44 1.12
C ILE A 25 -31.88 26.33 2.07
N ALA A 26 -31.84 27.08 3.17
CA ALA A 26 -30.80 27.02 4.16
C ALA A 26 -30.75 25.64 4.82
N THR A 27 -31.91 25.03 5.14
CA THR A 27 -32.00 23.70 5.73
C THR A 27 -31.43 22.61 4.80
N LEU A 28 -31.68 22.72 3.48
CA LEU A 28 -31.16 21.81 2.48
C LEU A 28 -29.62 21.93 2.27
N LYS A 29 -29.07 23.10 2.57
CA LYS A 29 -27.63 23.36 2.44
C LYS A 29 -26.83 23.17 3.76
N LEU A 30 -27.51 22.93 4.85
CA LEU A 30 -26.81 22.58 6.10
C LEU A 30 -26.06 21.27 5.93
N PRO A 31 -24.73 21.25 6.15
CA PRO A 31 -23.98 20.00 6.14
C PRO A 31 -24.48 19.14 7.30
N VAL A 32 -25.10 18.01 6.97
CA VAL A 32 -25.54 17.01 7.96
C VAL A 32 -24.36 16.07 8.22
N ASN A 33 -23.37 16.55 8.96
CA ASN A 33 -22.36 15.69 9.51
C ASN A 33 -22.80 15.23 10.90
N GLN A 34 -22.93 13.93 11.08
CA GLN A 34 -23.28 13.32 12.37
C GLN A 34 -22.22 13.62 13.45
N TYR A 35 -20.98 13.88 13.01
CA TYR A 35 -19.89 14.38 13.81
C TYR A 35 -19.29 15.62 13.12
N PRO A 36 -19.10 16.74 13.83
CA PRO A 36 -18.38 17.88 13.27
C PRO A 36 -16.97 17.43 12.88
N ASP A 37 -16.41 17.94 11.76
CA ASP A 37 -15.03 17.74 11.34
C ASP A 37 -14.06 18.39 12.35
N ILE A 38 -14.01 17.82 13.55
CA ILE A 38 -13.14 18.30 14.65
C ILE A 38 -11.73 17.72 14.51
N SER A 39 -11.61 16.60 13.76
CA SER A 39 -10.31 15.97 13.55
C SER A 39 -9.47 16.77 12.56
N PRO A 40 -8.30 17.23 12.96
CA PRO A 40 -7.36 17.86 12.05
C PRO A 40 -7.00 16.86 10.93
N PRO A 41 -6.85 17.31 9.68
CA PRO A 41 -6.46 16.44 8.59
C PRO A 41 -5.06 15.88 8.84
N ALA A 42 -4.88 14.61 8.54
CA ALA A 42 -3.60 13.93 8.68
C ALA A 42 -3.28 13.08 7.45
N VAL A 43 -1.99 12.90 7.19
CA VAL A 43 -1.46 12.07 6.12
C VAL A 43 -0.53 11.04 6.74
N SER A 44 -0.73 9.78 6.40
CA SER A 44 0.11 8.66 6.82
C SER A 44 1.09 8.29 5.71
N ILE A 45 2.34 8.13 6.08
CA ILE A 45 3.42 7.62 5.25
C ILE A 45 3.81 6.26 5.83
N SER A 46 3.72 5.21 5.03
CA SER A 46 4.12 3.85 5.44
C SER A 46 5.26 3.37 4.59
N VAL A 47 6.31 2.87 5.24
CA VAL A 47 7.52 2.36 4.62
C VAL A 47 7.89 1.02 5.24
N THR A 48 8.62 0.20 4.48
CA THR A 48 9.17 -1.06 4.99
C THR A 48 10.63 -1.17 4.59
N TYR A 49 11.50 -1.44 5.56
CA TYR A 49 12.91 -1.75 5.34
C TYR A 49 13.16 -3.21 5.71
N PRO A 50 13.10 -4.15 4.76
CA PRO A 50 13.18 -5.57 5.04
C PRO A 50 14.50 -5.96 5.75
N GLY A 51 14.39 -6.68 6.85
CA GLY A 51 15.55 -7.16 7.60
C GLY A 51 16.25 -6.12 8.48
N ALA A 52 15.79 -4.88 8.51
CA ALA A 52 16.32 -3.86 9.40
C ALA A 52 15.66 -3.91 10.78
N SER A 53 16.42 -3.55 11.81
CA SER A 53 15.88 -3.34 13.16
C SER A 53 15.05 -2.04 13.23
N ALA A 54 14.20 -1.90 14.24
CA ALA A 54 13.45 -0.66 14.48
C ALA A 54 14.36 0.58 14.59
N GLU A 55 15.50 0.44 15.28
CA GLU A 55 16.49 1.52 15.42
C GLU A 55 17.15 1.87 14.08
N THR A 56 17.52 0.88 13.29
CA THR A 56 18.09 1.11 11.95
C THR A 56 17.06 1.81 11.07
N THR A 57 15.82 1.34 11.04
CA THR A 57 14.73 1.96 10.28
C THR A 57 14.46 3.39 10.72
N GLN A 58 14.48 3.65 12.03
CA GLN A 58 14.34 5.00 12.59
C GLN A 58 15.44 5.94 12.09
N ASN A 59 16.69 5.52 12.18
CA ASN A 59 17.83 6.39 11.88
C ASN A 59 18.06 6.60 10.38
N THR A 60 17.77 5.61 9.55
CA THR A 60 18.11 5.68 8.12
C THR A 60 16.93 6.01 7.22
N VAL A 61 15.70 5.82 7.70
CA VAL A 61 14.49 6.05 6.90
C VAL A 61 13.61 7.13 7.50
N VAL A 62 13.17 6.93 8.75
CA VAL A 62 12.19 7.81 9.38
C VAL A 62 12.76 9.22 9.54
N GLN A 63 13.96 9.37 10.11
CA GLN A 63 14.60 10.68 10.29
C GLN A 63 14.83 11.42 8.97
N VAL A 64 15.19 10.71 7.90
CA VAL A 64 15.40 11.31 6.57
C VAL A 64 14.09 11.88 6.03
N ILE A 65 13.00 11.12 6.16
CA ILE A 65 11.68 11.58 5.73
C ILE A 65 11.20 12.75 6.61
N GLU A 66 11.31 12.65 7.93
CA GLU A 66 10.91 13.72 8.86
C GLU A 66 11.63 15.03 8.59
N GLN A 67 12.92 14.98 8.28
CA GLN A 67 13.70 16.17 7.94
C GLN A 67 13.15 16.89 6.71
N GLN A 68 12.70 16.15 5.69
CA GLN A 68 12.10 16.74 4.50
C GLN A 68 10.67 17.26 4.75
N LEU A 69 9.94 16.65 5.68
CA LEU A 69 8.59 17.09 6.07
C LEU A 69 8.60 18.35 6.95
N ASN A 70 9.72 18.64 7.60
CA ASN A 70 9.85 19.86 8.39
C ASN A 70 9.69 21.11 7.50
N GLY A 71 8.85 22.03 7.96
CA GLY A 71 8.55 23.27 7.24
C GLY A 71 7.45 23.14 6.19
N LEU A 72 6.65 22.06 6.21
CA LEU A 72 5.39 21.98 5.46
C LEU A 72 4.39 23.01 5.98
N ASP A 73 3.72 23.70 5.04
CA ASP A 73 2.71 24.69 5.38
C ASP A 73 1.56 24.09 6.17
N GLY A 74 1.30 24.64 7.34
CA GLY A 74 0.23 24.19 8.21
C GLY A 74 0.45 22.86 8.90
N LEU A 75 1.65 22.29 8.85
CA LEU A 75 2.03 21.14 9.68
C LEU A 75 1.93 21.50 11.16
N ARG A 76 1.23 20.69 11.93
CA ARG A 76 1.05 20.87 13.36
C ARG A 76 2.04 20.04 14.18
N TYR A 77 2.13 18.74 13.88
CA TYR A 77 3.10 17.82 14.48
C TYR A 77 3.26 16.57 13.60
N LEU A 78 4.39 15.89 13.84
CA LEU A 78 4.70 14.56 13.28
C LEU A 78 4.68 13.54 14.42
N GLU A 79 4.17 12.36 14.13
CA GLU A 79 4.21 11.20 15.01
C GLU A 79 4.76 10.03 14.19
N SER A 80 5.82 9.38 14.70
CA SER A 80 6.47 8.29 13.98
C SER A 80 6.62 7.07 14.87
N SER A 81 6.45 5.90 14.27
CA SER A 81 6.66 4.62 14.92
C SER A 81 7.43 3.68 14.01
N SER A 82 8.35 2.91 14.59
CA SER A 82 9.13 1.89 13.89
C SER A 82 9.01 0.56 14.62
N ALA A 83 8.78 -0.52 13.88
CA ALA A 83 8.66 -1.86 14.42
C ALA A 83 9.90 -2.71 14.11
N SER A 84 10.07 -3.80 14.86
CA SER A 84 11.22 -4.70 14.74
C SER A 84 11.25 -5.53 13.46
N ASP A 85 10.16 -5.53 12.70
CA ASP A 85 10.06 -6.16 11.38
C ASP A 85 10.55 -5.25 10.23
N GLY A 86 11.06 -4.06 10.58
CA GLY A 86 11.51 -3.04 9.63
C GLY A 86 10.39 -2.17 9.07
N SER A 87 9.14 -2.36 9.50
CA SER A 87 8.05 -1.46 9.13
C SER A 87 8.13 -0.15 9.92
N ALA A 88 7.79 0.97 9.28
CA ALA A 88 7.65 2.25 9.95
C ALA A 88 6.46 3.03 9.40
N GLN A 89 5.85 3.81 10.28
CA GLN A 89 4.75 4.70 9.96
C GLN A 89 5.03 6.10 10.49
N ILE A 90 4.83 7.10 9.63
CA ILE A 90 4.92 8.52 9.96
C ILE A 90 3.55 9.14 9.70
N ILE A 91 2.99 9.83 10.69
CA ILE A 91 1.71 10.52 10.59
C ILE A 91 1.99 12.02 10.68
N ALA A 92 1.74 12.73 9.59
CA ALA A 92 1.80 14.17 9.52
C ALA A 92 0.41 14.76 9.79
N THR A 93 0.22 15.43 10.91
CA THR A 93 -1.03 16.08 11.30
C THR A 93 -0.96 17.57 11.00
N PHE A 94 -1.96 18.08 10.28
CA PHE A 94 -2.04 19.48 9.86
C PHE A 94 -3.02 20.30 10.71
N ASN A 95 -2.97 21.60 10.56
CA ASN A 95 -3.91 22.51 11.23
C ASN A 95 -5.33 22.32 10.65
N GLN A 96 -6.32 22.58 11.48
CA GLN A 96 -7.73 22.51 11.09
C GLN A 96 -8.03 23.49 9.94
N GLY A 97 -8.83 23.07 8.97
CA GLY A 97 -9.20 23.88 7.81
C GLY A 97 -8.29 23.70 6.57
N ILE A 98 -7.19 22.96 6.69
CA ILE A 98 -6.38 22.58 5.53
C ILE A 98 -7.10 21.50 4.73
N ASN A 99 -7.08 21.62 3.40
CA ASN A 99 -7.62 20.61 2.51
C ASN A 99 -6.74 19.34 2.56
N PRO A 100 -7.32 18.16 2.91
CA PRO A 100 -6.56 16.91 3.00
C PRO A 100 -5.88 16.50 1.69
N ASP A 101 -6.47 16.84 0.54
CA ASP A 101 -5.90 16.54 -0.78
C ASP A 101 -4.62 17.34 -1.02
N ILE A 102 -4.64 18.63 -0.67
CA ILE A 102 -3.47 19.50 -0.78
C ILE A 102 -2.38 19.03 0.18
N ALA A 103 -2.74 18.69 1.42
CA ALA A 103 -1.81 18.17 2.40
C ALA A 103 -1.12 16.89 1.90
N GLN A 104 -1.87 15.97 1.29
CA GLN A 104 -1.32 14.74 0.72
C GLN A 104 -0.33 15.03 -0.42
N VAL A 105 -0.66 15.95 -1.33
CA VAL A 105 0.23 16.35 -2.44
C VAL A 105 1.52 16.96 -1.89
N GLN A 106 1.44 17.86 -0.92
CA GLN A 106 2.61 18.47 -0.30
C GLN A 106 3.52 17.44 0.37
N VAL A 107 2.93 16.48 1.10
CA VAL A 107 3.68 15.36 1.70
C VAL A 107 4.33 14.50 0.62
N GLN A 108 3.60 14.19 -0.45
CA GLN A 108 4.13 13.40 -1.58
C GLN A 108 5.35 14.07 -2.21
N ASP A 109 5.27 15.37 -2.48
CA ASP A 109 6.38 16.13 -3.06
C ASP A 109 7.61 16.10 -2.16
N ARG A 110 7.44 16.26 -0.85
CA ARG A 110 8.54 16.22 0.12
C ARG A 110 9.16 14.83 0.26
N VAL A 111 8.33 13.79 0.28
CA VAL A 111 8.81 12.40 0.34
C VAL A 111 9.59 12.04 -0.93
N SER A 112 9.13 12.50 -2.10
CA SER A 112 9.87 12.27 -3.36
C SER A 112 11.28 12.90 -3.35
N LEU A 113 11.48 14.02 -2.65
CA LEU A 113 12.81 14.58 -2.44
C LEU A 113 13.68 13.71 -1.51
N ALA A 114 13.05 13.06 -0.54
CA ALA A 114 13.74 12.15 0.37
C ALA A 114 14.19 10.85 -0.31
N GLU A 115 13.46 10.35 -1.33
CA GLU A 115 13.70 9.05 -1.97
C GLU A 115 15.16 8.83 -2.41
N SER A 116 15.83 9.88 -2.89
CA SER A 116 17.24 9.80 -3.32
C SER A 116 18.23 9.54 -2.18
N GLN A 117 17.81 9.77 -0.94
CA GLN A 117 18.62 9.61 0.27
C GLN A 117 18.27 8.33 1.03
N LEU A 118 17.22 7.62 0.61
CA LEU A 118 16.77 6.39 1.24
C LEU A 118 17.52 5.16 0.71
N PRO A 119 17.66 4.09 1.53
CA PRO A 119 18.19 2.82 1.07
C PRO A 119 17.40 2.25 -0.12
N THR A 120 18.11 1.63 -1.07
CA THR A 120 17.50 1.04 -2.27
C THR A 120 16.42 0.02 -1.94
N ASP A 121 16.60 -0.78 -0.89
CA ASP A 121 15.62 -1.78 -0.47
C ASP A 121 14.28 -1.16 -0.05
N VAL A 122 14.31 0.04 0.54
CA VAL A 122 13.10 0.80 0.91
C VAL A 122 12.39 1.36 -0.32
N THR A 123 13.14 1.96 -1.24
CA THR A 123 12.57 2.55 -2.46
C THR A 123 12.01 1.49 -3.41
N GLN A 124 12.61 0.28 -3.46
CA GLN A 124 12.08 -0.84 -4.22
C GLN A 124 10.77 -1.40 -3.64
N GLN A 125 10.58 -1.37 -2.32
CA GLN A 125 9.31 -1.74 -1.69
C GLN A 125 8.20 -0.72 -1.94
N GLY A 126 8.60 0.52 -2.23
CA GLY A 126 7.71 1.65 -2.43
C GLY A 126 7.25 2.29 -1.12
N ILE A 127 7.01 3.59 -1.19
CA ILE A 127 6.53 4.40 -0.08
C ILE A 127 5.04 4.67 -0.30
N ARG A 128 4.21 4.30 0.66
CA ARG A 128 2.76 4.49 0.57
C ARG A 128 2.34 5.74 1.34
N ILE A 129 1.71 6.68 0.65
CA ILE A 129 1.22 7.92 1.24
C ILE A 129 -0.30 7.97 1.07
N ARG A 130 -1.02 8.07 2.19
CA ARG A 130 -2.48 8.07 2.23
C ARG A 130 -3.00 9.12 3.19
N LYS A 131 -4.21 9.61 2.95
CA LYS A 131 -4.95 10.38 3.95
C LYS A 131 -5.18 9.49 5.16
N TYR A 132 -4.94 10.03 6.35
CA TYR A 132 -5.10 9.28 7.58
C TYR A 132 -6.35 9.72 8.32
N GLN A 133 -7.20 8.76 8.64
CA GLN A 133 -8.35 8.95 9.52
C GLN A 133 -8.27 7.95 10.66
N LYS A 134 -8.40 8.45 11.90
CA LYS A 134 -8.32 7.60 13.10
C LYS A 134 -9.51 6.65 13.25
N ASN A 135 -10.66 6.97 12.67
CA ASN A 135 -11.89 6.22 12.88
C ASN A 135 -12.32 5.50 11.62
N PHE A 136 -12.58 4.20 11.75
CA PHE A 136 -13.23 3.42 10.71
C PHE A 136 -14.73 3.69 10.73
N MET A 137 -15.30 3.91 9.56
CA MET A 137 -16.76 4.00 9.42
C MET A 137 -17.41 2.62 9.54
N MET A 138 -16.75 1.60 9.01
CA MET A 138 -17.26 0.23 8.99
C MET A 138 -16.10 -0.77 8.92
N VAL A 139 -16.26 -1.90 9.60
CA VAL A 139 -15.37 -3.06 9.48
C VAL A 139 -16.17 -4.21 8.90
N VAL A 140 -15.68 -4.80 7.82
CA VAL A 140 -16.32 -5.93 7.14
C VAL A 140 -15.40 -7.14 7.27
N GLY A 141 -15.91 -8.24 7.79
CA GLY A 141 -15.19 -9.51 7.90
C GLY A 141 -15.68 -10.52 6.86
N LEU A 142 -14.74 -11.20 6.20
CA LEU A 142 -15.01 -12.36 5.37
C LEU A 142 -14.81 -13.62 6.20
N ILE A 143 -15.79 -14.53 6.20
CA ILE A 143 -15.74 -15.76 6.99
C ILE A 143 -16.01 -16.99 6.13
N SER A 144 -15.30 -18.09 6.40
CA SER A 144 -15.57 -19.38 5.81
C SER A 144 -16.70 -20.09 6.55
N LYS A 145 -17.87 -20.29 5.90
CA LYS A 145 -19.02 -20.98 6.52
C LYS A 145 -18.75 -22.45 6.82
N ASP A 146 -18.02 -23.11 5.94
CA ASP A 146 -17.70 -24.54 6.00
C ASP A 146 -16.32 -24.81 6.63
N GLY A 147 -15.58 -23.77 6.99
CA GLY A 147 -14.26 -23.86 7.62
C GLY A 147 -13.17 -24.48 6.74
N LYS A 148 -13.38 -24.56 5.41
CA LYS A 148 -12.40 -25.13 4.48
C LYS A 148 -11.32 -24.15 4.04
N LEU A 149 -11.63 -22.85 4.07
CA LEU A 149 -10.69 -21.80 3.71
C LEU A 149 -9.91 -21.38 4.96
N THR A 150 -8.62 -21.23 4.80
CA THR A 150 -7.74 -20.69 5.84
C THR A 150 -7.79 -19.16 5.86
N ASN A 151 -7.25 -18.55 6.93
CA ASN A 151 -7.10 -17.07 6.99
C ASN A 151 -6.32 -16.52 5.79
N GLY A 152 -5.28 -17.23 5.34
CA GLY A 152 -4.52 -16.86 4.14
C GLY A 152 -5.35 -16.87 2.86
N ASP A 153 -6.20 -17.90 2.68
CA ASP A 153 -7.09 -17.99 1.51
C ASP A 153 -8.12 -16.85 1.49
N LEU A 154 -8.68 -16.52 2.66
CA LEU A 154 -9.66 -15.44 2.80
C LEU A 154 -9.01 -14.07 2.57
N ALA A 155 -7.79 -13.87 3.08
CA ALA A 155 -7.04 -12.64 2.89
C ALA A 155 -6.63 -12.43 1.42
N ASP A 156 -6.14 -13.48 0.76
CA ASP A 156 -5.82 -13.44 -0.68
C ASP A 156 -7.07 -13.14 -1.53
N MET A 157 -8.22 -13.72 -1.17
CA MET A 157 -9.47 -13.46 -1.86
C MET A 157 -9.97 -12.01 -1.63
N LEU A 158 -9.77 -11.45 -0.43
CA LEU A 158 -10.04 -10.05 -0.13
C LEU A 158 -9.21 -9.13 -1.03
N VAL A 159 -7.90 -9.33 -1.07
CA VAL A 159 -6.98 -8.49 -1.87
C VAL A 159 -7.25 -8.67 -3.36
N SER A 160 -7.29 -9.92 -3.84
CA SER A 160 -7.35 -10.19 -5.28
C SER A 160 -8.71 -9.91 -5.94
N LYS A 161 -9.82 -9.97 -5.17
CA LYS A 161 -11.19 -9.89 -5.73
C LYS A 161 -12.05 -8.75 -5.19
N LEU A 162 -11.84 -8.31 -3.96
CA LEU A 162 -12.73 -7.35 -3.30
C LEU A 162 -12.10 -5.97 -3.13
N GLU A 163 -10.78 -5.87 -3.07
CA GLU A 163 -10.08 -4.59 -2.90
C GLU A 163 -10.47 -3.59 -3.99
N ASP A 164 -10.27 -3.95 -5.24
CA ASP A 164 -10.55 -3.10 -6.39
C ASP A 164 -12.03 -2.68 -6.52
N PRO A 165 -13.03 -3.58 -6.42
CA PRO A 165 -14.43 -3.19 -6.45
C PRO A 165 -14.84 -2.25 -5.31
N ILE A 166 -14.33 -2.49 -4.10
CA ILE A 166 -14.66 -1.66 -2.93
C ILE A 166 -14.03 -0.27 -3.09
N SER A 167 -12.76 -0.17 -3.45
CA SER A 167 -12.05 1.10 -3.61
C SER A 167 -12.67 2.01 -4.69
N ARG A 168 -13.32 1.41 -5.70
CA ARG A 168 -13.99 2.13 -6.78
C ARG A 168 -15.44 2.49 -6.49
N THR A 169 -15.97 2.08 -5.33
CA THR A 169 -17.36 2.38 -4.96
C THR A 169 -17.48 3.86 -4.58
N PRO A 170 -18.41 4.63 -5.19
CA PRO A 170 -18.62 6.02 -4.82
C PRO A 170 -18.95 6.18 -3.33
N GLY A 171 -18.24 7.08 -2.65
CA GLY A 171 -18.39 7.33 -1.22
C GLY A 171 -17.38 6.58 -0.34
N VAL A 172 -16.60 5.66 -0.88
CA VAL A 172 -15.46 5.05 -0.18
C VAL A 172 -14.24 5.97 -0.35
N GLY A 173 -13.76 6.54 0.75
CA GLY A 173 -12.60 7.45 0.76
C GLY A 173 -11.28 6.72 0.81
N ASP A 174 -11.17 5.74 1.71
CA ASP A 174 -10.01 4.84 1.83
C ASP A 174 -10.47 3.53 2.46
N PHE A 175 -9.71 2.45 2.22
CA PHE A 175 -9.98 1.19 2.87
C PHE A 175 -8.66 0.46 3.18
N MET A 176 -8.66 -0.31 4.25
CA MET A 176 -7.52 -1.07 4.69
C MET A 176 -7.88 -2.55 4.74
N VAL A 177 -7.09 -3.38 4.10
CA VAL A 177 -7.19 -4.83 4.23
C VAL A 177 -6.38 -5.29 5.43
N LEU A 178 -7.04 -5.95 6.38
CA LEU A 178 -6.39 -6.63 7.49
C LEU A 178 -6.13 -8.07 7.08
N GLY A 179 -5.02 -8.29 6.40
CA GLY A 179 -4.62 -9.56 5.83
C GLY A 179 -3.54 -9.37 4.77
N SER A 180 -3.07 -10.43 4.18
CA SER A 180 -2.05 -10.37 3.14
C SER A 180 -2.32 -11.39 2.05
N GLU A 181 -1.98 -11.01 0.82
CA GLU A 181 -1.98 -11.90 -0.34
C GLU A 181 -0.97 -13.04 -0.19
N TYR A 182 -1.09 -14.05 -1.02
CA TYR A 182 -0.13 -15.13 -1.11
C TYR A 182 1.18 -14.67 -1.73
N ALA A 183 2.29 -15.13 -1.12
CA ALA A 183 3.64 -14.92 -1.64
C ALA A 183 4.42 -16.24 -1.64
N MET A 184 5.47 -16.29 -2.45
CA MET A 184 6.43 -17.39 -2.39
C MET A 184 7.33 -17.20 -1.18
N ARG A 185 7.17 -18.08 -0.19
CA ARG A 185 7.95 -18.08 1.07
C ARG A 185 9.16 -18.96 0.93
N ILE A 186 10.32 -18.41 1.27
CA ILE A 186 11.60 -19.09 1.21
C ILE A 186 12.23 -19.03 2.60
N TRP A 187 12.24 -20.16 3.29
CA TRP A 187 12.87 -20.29 4.60
C TRP A 187 14.29 -20.83 4.43
N LEU A 188 15.26 -19.97 4.66
CA LEU A 188 16.68 -20.30 4.57
C LEU A 188 17.10 -21.12 5.80
N ASP A 189 17.89 -22.18 5.58
CA ASP A 189 18.52 -22.97 6.63
C ASP A 189 19.95 -22.45 6.86
N PRO A 190 20.25 -21.81 8.02
CA PRO A 190 21.56 -21.21 8.26
C PRO A 190 22.69 -22.26 8.27
N ALA A 191 22.43 -23.49 8.74
CA ALA A 191 23.44 -24.53 8.79
C ALA A 191 23.82 -25.02 7.38
N LYS A 192 22.84 -25.12 6.48
CA LYS A 192 23.07 -25.48 5.08
C LYS A 192 23.74 -24.34 4.31
N LEU A 193 23.35 -23.07 4.54
CA LEU A 193 24.03 -21.92 3.96
C LEU A 193 25.50 -21.91 4.33
N TYR A 194 25.81 -22.09 5.61
CA TYR A 194 27.20 -22.18 6.10
C TYR A 194 27.97 -23.32 5.43
N LYS A 195 27.37 -24.51 5.31
CA LYS A 195 27.98 -25.68 4.67
C LYS A 195 28.39 -25.41 3.22
N TYR A 196 27.59 -24.62 2.48
CA TYR A 196 27.87 -24.30 1.07
C TYR A 196 28.61 -22.97 0.88
N ASN A 197 29.03 -22.30 1.97
CA ASN A 197 29.64 -20.96 1.96
C ASN A 197 28.79 -19.97 1.16
N LEU A 198 27.50 -19.83 1.54
CA LEU A 198 26.54 -18.91 0.97
C LEU A 198 26.03 -17.97 2.06
N MET A 199 25.82 -16.70 1.67
CA MET A 199 25.13 -15.70 2.49
C MET A 199 23.66 -15.57 2.06
N PRO A 200 22.77 -15.10 2.92
CA PRO A 200 21.38 -14.78 2.52
C PRO A 200 21.31 -13.82 1.33
N SER A 201 22.22 -12.85 1.23
CA SER A 201 22.34 -11.92 0.10
C SER A 201 22.62 -12.61 -1.23
N ASP A 202 23.42 -13.70 -1.23
CA ASP A 202 23.72 -14.47 -2.44
C ASP A 202 22.45 -15.13 -2.97
N VAL A 203 21.58 -15.60 -2.05
CA VAL A 203 20.29 -16.21 -2.41
C VAL A 203 19.36 -15.17 -3.01
N SER A 204 19.24 -13.99 -2.40
CA SER A 204 18.41 -12.89 -2.94
C SER A 204 18.89 -12.49 -4.33
N THR A 205 20.20 -12.26 -4.48
CA THR A 205 20.79 -11.88 -5.77
C THR A 205 20.57 -12.95 -6.85
N ALA A 206 20.69 -14.25 -6.49
CA ALA A 206 20.45 -15.33 -7.44
C ALA A 206 18.99 -15.42 -7.87
N ILE A 207 18.05 -15.16 -6.97
CA ILE A 207 16.62 -15.10 -7.28
C ILE A 207 16.33 -13.90 -8.19
N ASP A 208 16.81 -12.72 -7.85
CA ASP A 208 16.59 -11.49 -8.62
C ASP A 208 17.12 -11.63 -10.05
N ASN A 209 18.31 -12.21 -10.23
CA ASN A 209 18.90 -12.43 -11.54
C ASN A 209 18.16 -13.46 -12.40
N GLN A 210 17.47 -14.43 -11.80
CA GLN A 210 16.80 -15.51 -12.54
C GLN A 210 15.29 -15.35 -12.62
N ASN A 211 14.68 -14.57 -11.71
CA ASN A 211 13.24 -14.31 -11.68
C ASN A 211 12.88 -12.96 -12.36
N VAL A 212 13.46 -12.72 -13.51
CA VAL A 212 13.23 -11.50 -14.30
C VAL A 212 12.34 -11.76 -15.50
N GLN A 213 11.56 -10.76 -15.85
CA GLN A 213 10.81 -10.74 -17.11
C GLN A 213 11.64 -10.00 -18.15
N VAL A 214 12.12 -10.72 -19.15
CA VAL A 214 12.95 -10.16 -20.23
C VAL A 214 12.07 -9.93 -21.46
N SER A 215 12.10 -8.70 -21.97
CA SER A 215 11.58 -8.40 -23.30
C SER A 215 12.62 -8.81 -24.34
N SER A 216 12.39 -9.89 -25.03
CA SER A 216 13.36 -10.47 -25.98
C SER A 216 13.25 -9.89 -27.41
N GLY A 217 12.36 -8.88 -27.60
CA GLY A 217 12.19 -8.21 -28.90
C GLY A 217 11.38 -9.02 -29.93
N SER A 218 11.54 -8.70 -31.18
CA SER A 218 10.85 -9.38 -32.29
C SER A 218 11.80 -9.69 -33.45
N LEU A 219 11.66 -10.85 -34.03
CA LEU A 219 12.27 -11.20 -35.31
C LEU A 219 11.48 -10.54 -36.45
N GLY A 220 12.18 -9.91 -37.41
CA GLY A 220 11.52 -9.24 -38.54
C GLY A 220 10.82 -7.93 -38.18
N GLY A 221 11.16 -7.31 -37.05
CA GLY A 221 10.71 -5.95 -36.70
C GLY A 221 11.32 -4.87 -37.61
N LEU A 222 10.75 -3.68 -37.62
CA LEU A 222 11.24 -2.56 -38.41
C LEU A 222 12.55 -1.98 -37.80
N PRO A 223 13.55 -1.60 -38.63
CA PRO A 223 13.62 -1.73 -40.08
C PRO A 223 13.86 -3.20 -40.52
N THR A 224 13.06 -3.70 -41.45
CA THR A 224 13.14 -5.08 -41.93
C THR A 224 14.36 -5.31 -42.83
N VAL A 225 15.03 -6.45 -42.64
CA VAL A 225 16.05 -6.90 -43.55
C VAL A 225 15.38 -7.33 -44.86
N GLN A 226 16.00 -6.99 -46.00
CA GLN A 226 15.47 -7.32 -47.34
C GLN A 226 15.23 -8.84 -47.47
N GLY A 227 13.97 -9.23 -47.70
CA GLY A 227 13.58 -10.65 -47.78
C GLY A 227 12.87 -11.23 -46.56
N ALA A 228 12.75 -10.50 -45.47
CA ALA A 228 11.99 -10.94 -44.30
C ALA A 228 10.49 -10.94 -44.59
N LYS A 229 9.89 -12.12 -44.61
CA LYS A 229 8.44 -12.33 -44.88
C LYS A 229 7.63 -12.60 -43.63
N THR A 230 8.27 -12.73 -42.45
CA THR A 230 7.60 -13.16 -41.23
C THR A 230 8.06 -12.28 -40.07
N GLN A 231 7.13 -11.79 -39.28
CA GLN A 231 7.39 -11.12 -38.00
C GLN A 231 6.94 -12.05 -36.88
N ALA A 232 7.82 -12.34 -35.93
CA ALA A 232 7.50 -13.14 -34.76
C ALA A 232 8.02 -12.44 -33.48
N THR A 233 7.19 -12.30 -32.49
CA THR A 233 7.61 -11.80 -31.15
C THR A 233 8.34 -12.93 -30.44
N VAL A 234 9.53 -12.66 -29.93
CA VAL A 234 10.29 -13.60 -29.12
C VAL A 234 9.80 -13.48 -27.68
N LEU A 235 9.13 -14.52 -27.18
CA LEU A 235 8.74 -14.61 -25.77
C LEU A 235 9.93 -15.13 -24.96
N GLY A 236 10.50 -14.27 -24.15
CA GLY A 236 11.54 -14.65 -23.19
C GLY A 236 10.96 -15.39 -21.98
N LYS A 237 11.84 -15.84 -21.08
CA LYS A 237 11.41 -16.40 -19.79
C LYS A 237 10.58 -15.36 -19.03
N THR A 238 9.43 -15.78 -18.55
CA THR A 238 8.60 -15.01 -17.62
C THR A 238 9.06 -15.25 -16.17
N ARG A 239 8.58 -14.43 -15.24
CA ARG A 239 8.79 -14.64 -13.79
C ARG A 239 8.33 -16.06 -13.38
N PHE A 240 8.96 -16.58 -12.37
CA PHE A 240 8.60 -17.87 -11.79
C PHE A 240 7.21 -17.80 -11.14
N THR A 241 6.39 -18.83 -11.39
CA THR A 241 5.02 -18.91 -10.87
C THR A 241 4.77 -20.16 -10.01
N THR A 242 5.72 -21.09 -9.96
CA THR A 242 5.55 -22.36 -9.25
C THR A 242 6.68 -22.59 -8.25
N VAL A 243 6.38 -23.28 -7.15
CA VAL A 243 7.34 -23.69 -6.12
C VAL A 243 8.55 -24.41 -6.73
N LYS A 244 8.30 -25.33 -7.68
CA LYS A 244 9.37 -26.08 -8.36
C LYS A 244 10.35 -25.21 -9.14
N GLN A 245 9.87 -24.10 -9.73
CA GLN A 245 10.76 -23.17 -10.44
C GLN A 245 11.68 -22.46 -9.46
N PHE A 246 11.16 -21.99 -8.31
CA PHE A 246 11.98 -21.42 -7.25
C PHE A 246 12.94 -22.41 -6.64
N GLU A 247 12.51 -23.63 -6.31
CA GLU A 247 13.38 -24.70 -5.80
C GLU A 247 14.60 -24.97 -6.71
N ASN A 248 14.43 -24.80 -8.02
CA ASN A 248 15.47 -25.03 -9.01
C ASN A 248 16.36 -23.82 -9.32
N VAL A 249 16.18 -22.68 -8.65
CA VAL A 249 17.06 -21.52 -8.78
C VAL A 249 18.50 -21.96 -8.46
N LEU A 250 19.43 -21.65 -9.37
CA LEU A 250 20.85 -21.98 -9.23
C LEU A 250 21.52 -20.91 -8.37
N LEU A 251 22.08 -21.32 -7.23
CA LEU A 251 22.79 -20.43 -6.31
C LEU A 251 24.29 -20.41 -6.58
N LYS A 252 24.89 -21.59 -6.82
CA LYS A 252 26.34 -21.74 -6.98
C LYS A 252 26.69 -22.96 -7.83
N VAL A 253 27.74 -22.83 -8.59
CA VAL A 253 28.41 -23.98 -9.23
C VAL A 253 29.79 -24.16 -8.57
N ASN A 254 30.05 -25.33 -8.04
CA ASN A 254 31.34 -25.68 -7.43
C ASN A 254 32.38 -25.97 -8.52
N SER A 255 33.67 -25.98 -8.12
CA SER A 255 34.78 -26.25 -9.03
C SER A 255 34.74 -27.66 -9.67
N ASP A 256 34.07 -28.61 -9.03
CA ASP A 256 33.82 -29.96 -9.56
C ASP A 256 32.63 -30.06 -10.51
N GLY A 257 31.97 -28.95 -10.83
CA GLY A 257 30.77 -28.89 -11.67
C GLY A 257 29.47 -29.21 -10.94
N SER A 258 29.50 -29.54 -9.63
CA SER A 258 28.28 -29.77 -8.86
C SER A 258 27.50 -28.44 -8.66
N GLN A 259 26.16 -28.52 -8.76
CA GLN A 259 25.29 -27.38 -8.65
C GLN A 259 24.60 -27.34 -7.29
N VAL A 260 24.64 -26.21 -6.62
CA VAL A 260 23.83 -25.91 -5.42
C VAL A 260 22.60 -25.13 -5.83
N ARG A 261 21.42 -25.66 -5.55
CA ARG A 261 20.12 -25.05 -5.87
C ARG A 261 19.41 -24.58 -4.61
N LEU A 262 18.42 -23.73 -4.75
CA LEU A 262 17.67 -23.16 -3.64
C LEU A 262 17.10 -24.25 -2.71
N LYS A 263 16.56 -25.35 -3.25
CA LYS A 263 16.06 -26.49 -2.47
C LYS A 263 17.09 -27.13 -1.56
N ASP A 264 18.39 -26.99 -1.85
CA ASP A 264 19.46 -27.60 -1.07
C ASP A 264 19.74 -26.82 0.21
N VAL A 265 19.38 -25.53 0.26
CA VAL A 265 19.64 -24.61 1.37
C VAL A 265 18.39 -23.98 1.97
N ALA A 266 17.21 -24.19 1.37
CA ALA A 266 15.97 -23.57 1.79
C ALA A 266 14.77 -24.52 1.63
N SER A 267 13.69 -24.22 2.34
CA SER A 267 12.36 -24.75 2.11
C SER A 267 11.52 -23.67 1.39
N VAL A 268 10.85 -24.07 0.32
CA VAL A 268 10.04 -23.15 -0.51
C VAL A 268 8.60 -23.60 -0.48
N ALA A 269 7.68 -22.69 -0.12
CA ALA A 269 6.24 -22.95 -0.15
C ALA A 269 5.46 -21.68 -0.45
N LEU A 270 4.23 -21.83 -0.95
CA LEU A 270 3.26 -20.76 -1.06
C LEU A 270 2.65 -20.51 0.32
N GLY A 271 2.59 -19.27 0.74
CA GLY A 271 2.01 -18.87 2.03
C GLY A 271 1.69 -17.38 2.09
N PRO A 272 1.03 -16.88 3.14
CA PRO A 272 0.76 -15.47 3.30
C PRO A 272 2.05 -14.63 3.25
N GLN A 273 2.00 -13.47 2.63
CA GLN A 273 3.14 -12.54 2.59
C GLN A 273 3.53 -12.06 3.99
N SER A 274 2.56 -11.88 4.88
CA SER A 274 2.77 -11.49 6.28
C SER A 274 1.94 -12.37 7.21
N TYR A 275 2.51 -12.70 8.36
CA TYR A 275 1.85 -13.42 9.47
C TYR A 275 1.56 -12.48 10.66
N GLY A 276 1.70 -11.16 10.47
CA GLY A 276 1.55 -10.18 11.55
C GLY A 276 0.10 -9.96 11.99
N ILE A 277 -0.87 -10.34 11.17
CA ILE A 277 -2.30 -10.18 11.47
C ILE A 277 -2.99 -11.53 11.27
N ASP A 278 -3.63 -12.01 12.33
CA ASP A 278 -4.49 -13.17 12.32
C ASP A 278 -5.87 -12.78 12.88
N ALA A 279 -6.90 -12.87 12.03
CA ALA A 279 -8.26 -12.48 12.41
C ALA A 279 -9.15 -13.72 12.52
N THR A 280 -9.89 -13.82 13.60
CA THR A 280 -10.85 -14.91 13.81
C THR A 280 -12.19 -14.37 14.27
N LEU A 281 -13.29 -14.99 13.84
CA LEU A 281 -14.62 -14.72 14.34
C LEU A 281 -15.15 -15.95 15.06
N ASN A 282 -15.39 -15.84 16.38
CA ASN A 282 -15.84 -16.98 17.22
C ASN A 282 -14.91 -18.21 17.10
N GLY A 283 -13.60 -17.99 16.99
CA GLY A 283 -12.60 -19.06 16.88
C GLY A 283 -12.55 -19.74 15.50
N LYS A 284 -13.21 -19.18 14.49
CA LYS A 284 -13.13 -19.64 13.09
C LYS A 284 -12.45 -18.58 12.22
N PRO A 285 -11.70 -19.02 11.20
CA PRO A 285 -11.15 -18.12 10.21
C PRO A 285 -12.22 -17.42 9.37
#